data_d73140df1b725fe551bb4c2fdc7965fe
#
_entry.id   d73140df1b725fe551bb4c2fdc7965fe
#
_cell.length_a   1.000
_cell.length_b   1.000
_cell.length_c   1.000
_cell.angle_alpha   90.00
_cell.angle_beta   90.00
_cell.angle_gamma   90.00
#
_symmetry.space_group_name_H-M   'P 1'
#
loop_
_entity.id
_entity.type
_entity.pdbx_description
1 polymer ?
#
loop_
_entity_poly.entity_id
_entity_poly.type
_entity_poly.pdbx_seq_one_letter_code
_entity_poly.pdbx_strand_id
1 'polypeptide(L)'
;MSRLFGTDGVRAKAGTYPLDPPTVRRLGGALARALGHGKPTRFLSGRDTRESGSWIERELAFGINSQGGSLTGAGIIPTPAIAYLTPRMGYTAGVVISASHNPFEDNGIKVFSGAGEKFTEELERLVESIIADTSWTVPAGDAPAVEQIDYRAEYLGHLRDILTNVEQVRGMRLAIDCANGATTTIAPRLFQELGFEVHCIGCQPDGRNINLRCGSTAPELLARTVVDGGYPLGIAYDGDGDRAIFVDEKGKIVDGDAVMLMCAKQMRREGRLTGNAIVATVMSNIGLEIALRDAGIDIVRCPVGDKYVMEEMLRRDIALGGEQSGHVIFSEYLFTGDGLATSLNVLRTMGATGRSLSDLASELTTYPQVLVNVRVDRKVDLQTVPDVAQVMSDVESRLAGNGRLLIRYSGTEPLLRIMIEGQDQGEIAAWAEEIAEAVRRHLVVTV
;
A
#
# COMPACT_ATOMS: atom_id res chain seq x y z
N MET A 1 25.73 -8.99 -5.81
CA MET A 1 24.67 -9.66 -5.02
C MET A 1 23.31 -9.25 -5.58
N SER A 2 22.32 -10.12 -5.56
CA SER A 2 20.93 -9.73 -5.88
C SER A 2 20.46 -8.69 -4.85
N ARG A 3 19.73 -7.68 -5.30
CA ARG A 3 19.13 -6.64 -4.44
C ARG A 3 18.28 -7.31 -3.35
N LEU A 4 18.48 -6.94 -2.09
CA LEU A 4 17.77 -7.49 -0.95
C LEU A 4 16.42 -6.77 -0.74
N PHE A 5 16.44 -5.43 -0.83
CA PHE A 5 15.25 -4.61 -0.73
C PHE A 5 14.49 -4.60 -2.05
N GLY A 6 13.23 -5.01 -2.01
CA GLY A 6 12.27 -4.83 -3.09
C GLY A 6 11.63 -3.44 -3.09
N THR A 7 10.48 -3.28 -3.73
CA THR A 7 9.71 -2.02 -3.73
C THR A 7 9.12 -1.68 -2.36
N ASP A 8 8.92 -2.68 -1.48
CA ASP A 8 8.31 -2.51 -0.16
C ASP A 8 9.02 -3.38 0.89
N GLY A 9 10.30 -3.10 1.10
CA GLY A 9 11.16 -3.79 2.07
C GLY A 9 11.72 -5.14 1.59
N VAL A 10 12.18 -5.94 2.54
CA VAL A 10 12.71 -7.30 2.32
C VAL A 10 11.55 -8.29 2.47
N ARG A 11 11.28 -9.14 1.49
CA ARG A 11 10.19 -10.12 1.53
C ARG A 11 10.65 -11.50 1.08
N ALA A 12 10.19 -12.54 1.78
CA ALA A 12 10.38 -13.94 1.40
C ALA A 12 9.43 -14.85 2.20
N LYS A 13 9.46 -16.14 1.88
CA LYS A 13 8.91 -17.17 2.76
C LYS A 13 9.73 -17.20 4.07
N ALA A 14 9.04 -17.10 5.20
CA ALA A 14 9.68 -17.08 6.52
C ALA A 14 10.54 -18.35 6.75
N GLY A 15 11.76 -18.17 7.24
CA GLY A 15 12.74 -19.23 7.44
C GLY A 15 13.60 -19.55 6.20
N THR A 16 13.35 -18.90 5.05
CA THR A 16 14.20 -19.03 3.85
C THR A 16 14.90 -17.71 3.54
N TYR A 17 16.06 -17.76 2.89
CA TYR A 17 16.79 -16.55 2.48
C TYR A 17 15.87 -15.62 1.64
N PRO A 18 15.84 -14.33 1.95
CA PRO A 18 16.62 -13.57 2.94
C PRO A 18 15.96 -13.42 4.33
N LEU A 19 14.89 -14.14 4.63
CA LEU A 19 14.22 -14.15 5.95
C LEU A 19 14.57 -15.42 6.76
N ASP A 20 15.80 -15.91 6.67
CA ASP A 20 16.37 -16.90 7.56
C ASP A 20 17.04 -16.20 8.78
N PRO A 21 17.16 -16.90 9.94
CA PRO A 21 17.68 -16.27 11.15
C PRO A 21 19.04 -15.58 11.01
N PRO A 22 20.07 -16.17 10.35
CA PRO A 22 21.35 -15.50 10.17
C PRO A 22 21.27 -14.20 9.36
N THR A 23 20.46 -14.19 8.30
CA THR A 23 20.30 -13.01 7.45
C THR A 23 19.53 -11.91 8.17
N VAL A 24 18.46 -12.26 8.93
CA VAL A 24 17.69 -11.29 9.73
C VAL A 24 18.57 -10.67 10.82
N ARG A 25 19.39 -11.45 11.52
CA ARG A 25 20.39 -10.92 12.49
C ARG A 25 21.35 -9.94 11.83
N ARG A 26 21.86 -10.32 10.67
CA ARG A 26 22.80 -9.47 9.94
C ARG A 26 22.14 -8.18 9.46
N LEU A 27 20.88 -8.24 9.00
CA LEU A 27 20.10 -7.07 8.66
C LEU A 27 19.92 -6.13 9.86
N GLY A 28 19.55 -6.66 11.04
CA GLY A 28 19.44 -5.87 12.27
C GLY A 28 20.74 -5.16 12.64
N GLY A 29 21.87 -5.86 12.58
CA GLY A 29 23.18 -5.27 12.82
C GLY A 29 23.55 -4.20 11.78
N ALA A 30 23.24 -4.44 10.52
CA ALA A 30 23.48 -3.49 9.43
C ALA A 30 22.65 -2.20 9.59
N LEU A 31 21.39 -2.31 9.99
CA LEU A 31 20.55 -1.17 10.30
C LEU A 31 21.11 -0.32 11.44
N ALA A 32 21.54 -0.95 12.53
CA ALA A 32 22.16 -0.23 13.67
C ALA A 32 23.46 0.48 13.26
N ARG A 33 24.28 -0.14 12.40
CA ARG A 33 25.52 0.47 11.88
C ARG A 33 25.24 1.61 10.93
N ALA A 34 24.28 1.45 10.00
CA ALA A 34 23.92 2.46 9.03
C ALA A 34 23.40 3.75 9.68
N LEU A 35 22.58 3.61 10.73
CA LEU A 35 21.89 4.75 11.36
C LEU A 35 22.62 5.31 12.60
N GLY A 36 23.50 4.51 13.21
CA GLY A 36 24.14 4.89 14.48
C GLY A 36 25.24 5.92 14.36
N HIS A 37 25.96 5.94 13.24
CA HIS A 37 27.14 6.81 13.09
C HIS A 37 28.03 6.83 14.34
N GLY A 38 28.21 5.65 14.97
CA GLY A 38 28.98 5.49 16.21
C GLY A 38 28.25 5.86 17.51
N LYS A 39 26.94 6.13 17.45
CA LYS A 39 26.08 6.37 18.62
C LYS A 39 25.06 5.23 18.79
N PRO A 40 24.56 4.99 20.02
CA PRO A 40 23.49 4.04 20.25
C PRO A 40 22.22 4.41 19.44
N THR A 41 21.60 3.40 18.86
CA THR A 41 20.34 3.54 18.09
C THR A 41 19.20 2.92 18.85
N ARG A 42 17.99 3.50 18.73
CA ARG A 42 16.76 2.98 19.32
C ARG A 42 15.77 2.68 18.21
N PHE A 43 15.35 1.44 18.11
CA PHE A 43 14.37 0.98 17.11
C PHE A 43 13.04 0.68 17.78
N LEU A 44 11.94 1.01 17.09
CA LEU A 44 10.59 0.56 17.41
C LEU A 44 10.18 -0.51 16.41
N SER A 45 9.69 -1.67 16.86
CA SER A 45 9.11 -2.68 15.97
C SER A 45 7.60 -2.83 16.17
N GLY A 46 6.90 -3.14 15.09
CA GLY A 46 5.54 -3.62 15.09
C GLY A 46 5.41 -4.81 14.14
N ARG A 47 4.39 -5.62 14.33
CA ARG A 47 4.17 -6.79 13.49
C ARG A 47 2.69 -7.06 13.25
N ASP A 48 2.41 -7.78 12.18
CA ASP A 48 1.10 -8.38 11.96
C ASP A 48 0.92 -9.67 12.79
N THR A 49 -0.11 -10.42 12.51
CA THR A 49 -0.51 -11.59 13.29
C THR A 49 0.19 -12.89 12.90
N ARG A 50 1.07 -12.89 11.90
CA ARG A 50 1.79 -14.08 11.42
C ARG A 50 2.59 -14.74 12.54
N GLU A 51 2.53 -16.06 12.64
CA GLU A 51 3.28 -16.82 13.66
C GLU A 51 4.80 -16.61 13.57
N SER A 52 5.31 -16.30 12.37
CA SER A 52 6.73 -16.03 12.15
C SER A 52 7.19 -14.67 12.68
N GLY A 53 6.29 -13.71 12.91
CA GLY A 53 6.64 -12.35 13.29
C GLY A 53 7.47 -12.26 14.57
N SER A 54 7.14 -13.07 15.58
CA SER A 54 7.80 -13.02 16.89
C SER A 54 9.26 -13.49 16.86
N TRP A 55 9.60 -14.51 16.08
CA TRP A 55 10.99 -14.95 16.00
C TRP A 55 11.82 -14.02 15.10
N ILE A 56 11.24 -13.45 14.02
CA ILE A 56 11.89 -12.45 13.19
C ILE A 56 12.24 -11.22 14.02
N GLU A 57 11.31 -10.75 14.86
CA GLU A 57 11.54 -9.63 15.78
C GLU A 57 12.71 -9.87 16.72
N ARG A 58 12.80 -11.06 17.35
CA ARG A 58 13.91 -11.42 18.23
C ARG A 58 15.25 -11.48 17.52
N GLU A 59 15.30 -12.08 16.31
CA GLU A 59 16.54 -12.19 15.54
C GLU A 59 17.02 -10.80 15.08
N LEU A 60 16.11 -9.93 14.68
CA LEU A 60 16.41 -8.55 14.32
C LEU A 60 16.96 -7.78 15.54
N ALA A 61 16.31 -7.91 16.71
CA ALA A 61 16.75 -7.31 17.96
C ALA A 61 18.15 -7.78 18.37
N PHE A 62 18.43 -9.08 18.21
CA PHE A 62 19.76 -9.63 18.48
C PHE A 62 20.84 -8.95 17.63
N GLY A 63 20.57 -8.80 16.33
CA GLY A 63 21.48 -8.10 15.42
C GLY A 63 21.70 -6.64 15.82
N ILE A 64 20.64 -5.90 16.10
CA ILE A 64 20.69 -4.50 16.56
C ILE A 64 21.48 -4.36 17.85
N ASN A 65 21.19 -5.20 18.85
CA ASN A 65 21.85 -5.16 20.16
C ASN A 65 23.34 -5.47 20.05
N SER A 66 23.75 -6.37 19.14
CA SER A 66 25.16 -6.71 18.88
C SER A 66 26.01 -5.53 18.41
N GLN A 67 25.36 -4.48 17.90
CA GLN A 67 25.99 -3.25 17.44
C GLN A 67 25.72 -2.04 18.37
N GLY A 68 25.30 -2.31 19.63
CA GLY A 68 25.07 -1.27 20.63
C GLY A 68 23.74 -0.51 20.48
N GLY A 69 22.83 -0.98 19.66
CA GLY A 69 21.47 -0.46 19.56
C GLY A 69 20.51 -1.18 20.51
N SER A 70 19.25 -0.77 20.48
CA SER A 70 18.13 -1.42 21.18
C SER A 70 16.89 -1.48 20.32
N LEU A 71 16.06 -2.50 20.52
CA LEU A 71 14.77 -2.63 19.86
C LEU A 71 13.67 -2.82 20.91
N THR A 72 12.63 -2.00 20.83
CA THR A 72 11.40 -2.10 21.61
C THR A 72 10.26 -2.53 20.71
N GLY A 73 9.49 -3.55 21.09
CA GLY A 73 8.34 -4.01 20.35
C GLY A 73 7.06 -3.30 20.76
N ALA A 74 6.25 -2.88 19.79
CA ALA A 74 4.88 -2.42 20.00
C ALA A 74 3.83 -3.55 19.89
N GLY A 75 4.30 -4.79 19.68
CA GLY A 75 3.44 -5.96 19.51
C GLY A 75 2.71 -5.99 18.16
N ILE A 76 1.47 -6.50 18.18
CA ILE A 76 0.62 -6.53 17.00
C ILE A 76 -0.05 -5.16 16.86
N ILE A 77 0.36 -4.44 15.79
CA ILE A 77 -0.10 -3.08 15.51
C ILE A 77 0.04 -2.79 14.01
N PRO A 78 -0.84 -1.98 13.38
CA PRO A 78 -0.76 -1.64 11.96
C PRO A 78 0.55 -0.95 11.54
N THR A 79 0.95 -1.16 10.29
CA THR A 79 2.13 -0.50 9.69
C THR A 79 2.13 1.03 9.90
N PRO A 80 1.04 1.77 9.62
CA PRO A 80 1.03 3.22 9.82
C PRO A 80 1.22 3.64 11.30
N ALA A 81 0.85 2.79 12.24
CA ALA A 81 1.11 3.09 13.66
C ALA A 81 2.62 3.19 13.95
N ILE A 82 3.45 2.34 13.35
CA ILE A 82 4.91 2.40 13.52
C ILE A 82 5.48 3.66 12.85
N ALA A 83 4.99 4.00 11.65
CA ALA A 83 5.38 5.26 11.00
C ALA A 83 5.06 6.48 11.87
N TYR A 84 3.87 6.51 12.48
CA TYR A 84 3.43 7.57 13.39
C TYR A 84 4.23 7.64 14.70
N LEU A 85 4.41 6.49 15.35
CA LEU A 85 5.02 6.40 16.68
C LEU A 85 6.53 6.63 16.66
N THR A 86 7.22 6.27 15.57
CA THR A 86 8.68 6.38 15.46
C THR A 86 9.19 7.78 15.77
N PRO A 87 8.78 8.84 15.06
CA PRO A 87 9.19 10.20 15.39
C PRO A 87 8.65 10.68 16.73
N ARG A 88 7.42 10.32 17.05
CA ARG A 88 6.72 10.83 18.24
C ARG A 88 7.32 10.33 19.55
N MET A 89 7.82 9.09 19.55
CA MET A 89 8.47 8.48 20.73
C MET A 89 10.01 8.62 20.67
N GLY A 90 10.55 9.35 19.69
CA GLY A 90 11.98 9.65 19.58
C GLY A 90 12.83 8.44 19.24
N TYR A 91 12.31 7.48 18.48
CA TYR A 91 13.08 6.35 17.97
C TYR A 91 13.93 6.76 16.76
N THR A 92 15.10 6.14 16.61
CA THR A 92 16.00 6.35 15.47
C THR A 92 15.38 5.83 14.16
N ALA A 93 14.65 4.73 14.25
CA ALA A 93 13.94 4.12 13.12
C ALA A 93 12.80 3.23 13.60
N GLY A 94 11.81 3.03 12.74
CA GLY A 94 10.73 2.08 12.89
C GLY A 94 10.92 0.85 12.01
N VAL A 95 10.52 -0.31 12.49
CA VAL A 95 10.56 -1.56 11.72
C VAL A 95 9.19 -2.23 11.79
N VAL A 96 8.66 -2.62 10.65
CA VAL A 96 7.43 -3.41 10.56
C VAL A 96 7.74 -4.80 10.03
N ILE A 97 7.26 -5.81 10.73
CA ILE A 97 7.42 -7.21 10.35
C ILE A 97 6.09 -7.71 9.80
N SER A 98 5.96 -7.64 8.48
CA SER A 98 4.76 -8.03 7.75
C SER A 98 5.04 -8.22 6.26
N ALA A 99 4.26 -9.08 5.62
CA ALA A 99 4.17 -9.19 4.16
C ALA A 99 2.82 -8.68 3.62
N SER A 100 2.15 -7.77 4.36
CA SER A 100 0.88 -7.13 3.97
C SER A 100 -0.18 -8.19 3.58
N HIS A 101 -0.61 -8.21 2.32
CA HIS A 101 -1.70 -9.08 1.82
C HIS A 101 -1.25 -10.50 1.41
N ASN A 102 0.04 -10.84 1.52
CA ASN A 102 0.53 -12.18 1.17
C ASN A 102 -0.02 -13.26 2.12
N PRO A 103 0.01 -14.56 1.74
CA PRO A 103 -0.29 -15.68 2.63
C PRO A 103 0.60 -15.71 3.87
N PHE A 104 0.21 -16.46 4.91
CA PHE A 104 0.88 -16.45 6.23
C PHE A 104 2.31 -16.98 6.20
N GLU A 105 2.65 -17.84 5.24
CA GLU A 105 4.00 -18.41 5.07
C GLU A 105 5.05 -17.35 4.70
N ASP A 106 4.61 -16.30 4.01
CA ASP A 106 5.46 -15.18 3.67
C ASP A 106 5.56 -14.22 4.85
N ASN A 107 6.67 -13.49 4.94
CA ASN A 107 6.82 -12.36 5.83
C ASN A 107 7.71 -11.30 5.16
N GLY A 108 7.89 -10.16 5.84
CA GLY A 108 8.72 -9.08 5.35
C GLY A 108 9.23 -8.20 6.46
N ILE A 109 10.22 -7.37 6.12
CA ILE A 109 10.77 -6.34 7.01
C ILE A 109 10.75 -5.03 6.24
N LYS A 110 9.89 -4.10 6.67
CA LYS A 110 9.82 -2.72 6.18
C LYS A 110 10.52 -1.82 7.19
N VAL A 111 11.23 -0.79 6.72
CA VAL A 111 11.97 0.13 7.61
C VAL A 111 11.53 1.57 7.35
N PHE A 112 11.28 2.28 8.44
CA PHE A 112 10.95 3.70 8.46
C PHE A 112 12.08 4.49 9.12
N SER A 113 12.38 5.66 8.58
CA SER A 113 13.33 6.60 9.17
C SER A 113 12.84 7.16 10.50
N GLY A 114 13.69 7.89 11.22
CA GLY A 114 13.30 8.61 12.42
C GLY A 114 12.22 9.68 12.19
N ALA A 115 11.97 10.06 10.93
CA ALA A 115 10.86 10.94 10.55
C ALA A 115 9.53 10.18 10.28
N GLY A 116 9.53 8.85 10.36
CA GLY A 116 8.36 8.04 10.05
C GLY A 116 8.12 7.82 8.55
N GLU A 117 9.10 8.12 7.72
CA GLU A 117 9.07 7.93 6.27
C GLU A 117 9.76 6.64 5.86
N LYS A 118 9.34 6.01 4.77
CA LYS A 118 10.03 4.83 4.23
C LYS A 118 11.48 5.16 3.88
N PHE A 119 12.35 4.16 3.97
CA PHE A 119 13.73 4.30 3.56
C PHE A 119 13.85 4.71 2.10
N THR A 120 14.75 5.66 1.84
CA THR A 120 15.16 6.02 0.48
C THR A 120 16.00 4.90 -0.14
N GLU A 121 16.10 4.86 -1.47
CA GLU A 121 16.98 3.89 -2.14
C GLU A 121 18.45 4.01 -1.70
N GLU A 122 18.89 5.21 -1.34
CA GLU A 122 20.24 5.46 -0.86
C GLU A 122 20.48 4.75 0.48
N LEU A 123 19.54 4.86 1.43
CA LEU A 123 19.62 4.16 2.72
C LEU A 123 19.54 2.64 2.55
N GLU A 124 18.67 2.15 1.67
CA GLU A 124 18.57 0.72 1.35
C GLU A 124 19.92 0.20 0.82
N ARG A 125 20.53 0.90 -0.16
CA ARG A 125 21.83 0.53 -0.73
C ARG A 125 22.95 0.59 0.31
N LEU A 126 22.92 1.57 1.23
CA LEU A 126 23.88 1.64 2.33
C LEU A 126 23.77 0.40 3.22
N VAL A 127 22.55 0.02 3.63
CA VAL A 127 22.31 -1.18 4.44
C VAL A 127 22.77 -2.44 3.69
N GLU A 128 22.45 -2.58 2.40
CA GLU A 128 22.91 -3.70 1.57
C GLU A 128 24.45 -3.78 1.47
N SER A 129 25.13 -2.65 1.35
CA SER A 129 26.58 -2.59 1.32
C SER A 129 27.20 -3.06 2.64
N ILE A 130 26.60 -2.68 3.78
CA ILE A 130 27.03 -3.12 5.12
C ILE A 130 26.76 -4.62 5.30
N ILE A 131 25.63 -5.15 4.81
CA ILE A 131 25.34 -6.59 4.82
C ILE A 131 26.40 -7.37 4.02
N ALA A 132 26.83 -6.84 2.90
CA ALA A 132 27.80 -7.46 2.03
C ALA A 132 29.25 -7.41 2.58
N ASP A 133 29.55 -6.47 3.47
CA ASP A 133 30.87 -6.31 4.08
C ASP A 133 31.18 -7.47 5.05
N THR A 134 32.15 -8.31 4.71
CA THR A 134 32.57 -9.46 5.51
C THR A 134 33.54 -9.12 6.65
N SER A 135 33.92 -7.86 6.79
CA SER A 135 34.86 -7.41 7.84
C SER A 135 34.27 -7.42 9.25
N TRP A 136 32.97 -7.55 9.36
CA TRP A 136 32.25 -7.61 10.63
C TRP A 136 31.31 -8.81 10.69
N THR A 137 30.99 -9.24 11.91
CA THR A 137 30.11 -10.38 12.16
C THR A 137 29.12 -10.08 13.28
N VAL A 138 27.99 -10.76 13.27
CA VAL A 138 27.09 -10.82 14.42
C VAL A 138 27.50 -12.01 15.27
N PRO A 139 27.64 -11.86 16.61
CA PRO A 139 28.03 -12.98 17.47
C PRO A 139 27.01 -14.13 17.38
N ALA A 140 27.47 -15.34 17.71
CA ALA A 140 26.56 -16.48 17.92
C ALA A 140 25.90 -16.37 19.28
N GLY A 141 24.68 -16.89 19.41
CA GLY A 141 23.93 -16.92 20.68
C GLY A 141 22.43 -17.00 20.46
N ASP A 142 21.69 -17.15 21.54
CA ASP A 142 20.23 -17.16 21.51
C ASP A 142 19.68 -15.73 21.50
N ALA A 143 18.67 -15.49 20.66
CA ALA A 143 18.01 -14.19 20.61
C ALA A 143 17.17 -13.96 21.87
N PRO A 144 17.43 -12.88 22.62
CA PRO A 144 16.66 -12.59 23.85
C PRO A 144 15.21 -12.20 23.55
N ALA A 145 14.38 -12.21 24.59
CA ALA A 145 13.06 -11.60 24.49
C ALA A 145 13.18 -10.09 24.23
N VAL A 146 12.27 -9.58 23.42
CA VAL A 146 12.17 -8.14 23.11
C VAL A 146 11.25 -7.50 24.14
N GLU A 147 11.66 -6.37 24.70
CA GLU A 147 10.80 -5.56 25.57
C GLU A 147 9.58 -5.09 24.75
N GLN A 148 8.39 -5.26 25.30
CA GLN A 148 7.14 -4.87 24.66
C GLN A 148 6.52 -3.69 25.40
N ILE A 149 6.14 -2.65 24.64
CA ILE A 149 5.41 -1.48 25.16
C ILE A 149 4.13 -1.32 24.33
N ASP A 150 2.99 -1.18 25.01
CA ASP A 150 1.70 -0.99 24.35
C ASP A 150 1.48 0.49 23.98
N TYR A 151 1.60 0.79 22.71
CA TYR A 151 1.38 2.13 22.13
C TYR A 151 0.03 2.28 21.41
N ARG A 152 -0.91 1.33 21.59
CA ARG A 152 -2.21 1.40 20.91
C ARG A 152 -3.01 2.64 21.28
N ALA A 153 -2.92 3.10 22.52
CA ALA A 153 -3.64 4.28 22.98
C ALA A 153 -3.17 5.57 22.27
N GLU A 154 -1.88 5.71 22.05
CA GLU A 154 -1.27 6.85 21.36
C GLU A 154 -1.71 6.90 19.89
N TYR A 155 -1.70 5.76 19.20
CA TYR A 155 -2.14 5.69 17.82
C TYR A 155 -3.67 5.89 17.70
N LEU A 156 -4.47 5.31 18.59
CA LEU A 156 -5.91 5.57 18.66
C LEU A 156 -6.22 7.04 18.91
N GLY A 157 -5.43 7.72 19.76
CA GLY A 157 -5.53 9.15 19.98
C GLY A 157 -5.38 9.94 18.69
N HIS A 158 -4.34 9.65 17.92
CA HIS A 158 -4.10 10.24 16.60
C HIS A 158 -5.26 10.03 15.64
N LEU A 159 -5.77 8.81 15.53
CA LEU A 159 -6.86 8.49 14.61
C LEU A 159 -8.17 9.19 14.99
N ARG A 160 -8.48 9.31 16.30
CA ARG A 160 -9.70 10.01 16.74
C ARG A 160 -9.75 11.48 16.31
N ASP A 161 -8.60 12.13 16.23
CA ASP A 161 -8.51 13.52 15.81
C ASP A 161 -8.80 13.74 14.32
N ILE A 162 -8.78 12.66 13.50
CA ILE A 162 -9.05 12.73 12.05
C ILE A 162 -10.55 12.96 11.77
N LEU A 163 -11.42 12.27 12.50
CA LEU A 163 -12.86 12.36 12.29
C LEU A 163 -13.49 13.36 13.27
N THR A 164 -13.43 14.63 12.93
CA THR A 164 -14.17 15.70 13.60
C THR A 164 -15.56 15.86 12.96
N ASN A 165 -16.58 16.21 13.73
CA ASN A 165 -17.97 16.38 13.27
C ASN A 165 -18.65 15.06 12.82
N VAL A 166 -18.59 14.05 13.67
CA VAL A 166 -19.19 12.72 13.45
C VAL A 166 -20.71 12.65 13.57
N GLU A 167 -21.39 13.73 13.96
CA GLU A 167 -22.81 13.69 14.34
C GLU A 167 -23.73 13.09 13.26
N GLN A 168 -23.42 13.33 11.98
CA GLN A 168 -24.22 12.84 10.85
C GLN A 168 -24.03 11.36 10.54
N VAL A 169 -22.94 10.76 10.96
CA VAL A 169 -22.61 9.33 10.77
C VAL A 169 -22.59 8.55 12.10
N ARG A 170 -22.83 9.23 13.22
CA ARG A 170 -22.84 8.60 14.55
C ARG A 170 -23.98 7.59 14.65
N GLY A 171 -23.68 6.43 15.26
CA GLY A 171 -24.65 5.33 15.35
C GLY A 171 -24.80 4.53 14.07
N MET A 172 -24.07 4.88 12.98
CA MET A 172 -24.07 4.07 11.77
C MET A 172 -23.53 2.66 12.08
N ARG A 173 -24.15 1.65 11.46
CA ARG A 173 -23.72 0.26 11.55
C ARG A 173 -22.63 0.00 10.51
N LEU A 174 -21.50 -0.53 10.93
CA LEU A 174 -20.36 -0.83 10.05
C LEU A 174 -20.08 -2.34 10.05
N ALA A 175 -19.88 -2.93 8.87
CA ALA A 175 -19.26 -4.24 8.74
C ALA A 175 -17.77 -4.05 8.46
N ILE A 176 -16.89 -4.64 9.31
CA ILE A 176 -15.43 -4.47 9.19
C ILE A 176 -14.79 -5.83 9.05
N ASP A 177 -13.91 -5.96 8.05
CA ASP A 177 -13.05 -7.12 7.84
C ASP A 177 -11.60 -6.72 8.15
N CYS A 178 -11.05 -7.26 9.24
CA CYS A 178 -9.68 -7.01 9.67
C CYS A 178 -8.66 -7.99 9.09
N ALA A 179 -9.02 -8.80 8.11
CA ALA A 179 -8.13 -9.77 7.45
C ALA A 179 -7.44 -10.76 8.43
N ASN A 180 -7.93 -10.95 9.65
CA ASN A 180 -7.21 -11.56 10.76
C ASN A 180 -5.80 -10.95 10.97
N GLY A 181 -5.62 -9.69 10.60
CA GLY A 181 -4.36 -8.95 10.58
C GLY A 181 -4.18 -7.99 11.75
N ALA A 182 -3.27 -7.05 11.57
CA ALA A 182 -2.84 -6.10 12.60
C ALA A 182 -3.93 -5.13 13.06
N THR A 183 -4.94 -4.87 12.24
CA THR A 183 -6.06 -3.99 12.57
C THR A 183 -7.07 -4.58 13.55
N THR A 184 -7.01 -5.89 13.82
CA THR A 184 -7.95 -6.64 14.65
C THR A 184 -8.17 -6.02 16.04
N THR A 185 -7.11 -5.49 16.66
CA THR A 185 -7.17 -4.90 18.01
C THR A 185 -7.41 -3.39 18.01
N ILE A 186 -7.32 -2.75 16.85
CA ILE A 186 -7.42 -1.29 16.70
C ILE A 186 -8.76 -0.88 16.09
N ALA A 187 -9.10 -1.45 14.92
CA ALA A 187 -10.25 -1.00 14.13
C ALA A 187 -11.59 -1.12 14.87
N PRO A 188 -11.98 -2.28 15.45
CA PRO A 188 -13.24 -2.38 16.15
C PRO A 188 -13.34 -1.40 17.32
N ARG A 189 -12.24 -1.26 18.09
CA ARG A 189 -12.19 -0.35 19.23
C ARG A 189 -12.31 1.12 18.80
N LEU A 190 -11.58 1.53 17.75
CA LEU A 190 -11.63 2.89 17.21
C LEU A 190 -13.06 3.30 16.86
N PHE A 191 -13.75 2.49 16.04
CA PHE A 191 -15.08 2.82 15.59
C PHE A 191 -16.13 2.76 16.71
N GLN A 192 -15.99 1.83 17.67
CA GLN A 192 -16.85 1.80 18.86
C GLN A 192 -16.66 3.04 19.74
N GLU A 193 -15.42 3.48 19.98
CA GLU A 193 -15.12 4.71 20.73
C GLU A 193 -15.66 5.97 20.03
N LEU A 194 -15.73 5.96 18.68
CA LEU A 194 -16.34 7.03 17.89
C LEU A 194 -17.87 6.94 17.82
N GLY A 195 -18.48 5.92 18.42
CA GLY A 195 -19.94 5.77 18.51
C GLY A 195 -20.61 5.02 17.37
N PHE A 196 -19.84 4.22 16.60
CA PHE A 196 -20.38 3.32 15.58
C PHE A 196 -20.78 1.96 16.16
N GLU A 197 -21.78 1.31 15.54
CA GLU A 197 -22.10 -0.09 15.81
C GLU A 197 -21.26 -0.98 14.87
N VAL A 198 -20.39 -1.80 15.41
CA VAL A 198 -19.40 -2.57 14.63
C VAL A 198 -19.73 -4.05 14.60
N HIS A 199 -19.90 -4.59 13.40
CA HIS A 199 -19.86 -6.03 13.14
C HIS A 199 -18.51 -6.38 12.53
N CYS A 200 -17.74 -7.24 13.22
CA CYS A 200 -16.37 -7.57 12.81
C CYS A 200 -16.28 -8.99 12.25
N ILE A 201 -15.74 -9.13 11.06
CA ILE A 201 -15.28 -10.40 10.46
C ILE A 201 -13.76 -10.37 10.31
N GLY A 202 -13.12 -11.55 10.16
CA GLY A 202 -11.67 -11.59 10.07
C GLY A 202 -10.96 -11.03 11.32
N CYS A 203 -11.54 -11.26 12.52
CA CYS A 203 -11.06 -10.69 13.79
C CYS A 203 -10.59 -11.73 14.81
N GLN A 204 -10.28 -12.95 14.37
CA GLN A 204 -9.83 -14.04 15.24
C GLN A 204 -8.53 -14.64 14.69
N PRO A 205 -7.40 -13.90 14.79
CA PRO A 205 -6.13 -14.37 14.26
C PRO A 205 -5.61 -15.59 15.04
N ASP A 206 -5.13 -16.60 14.31
CA ASP A 206 -4.50 -17.80 14.85
C ASP A 206 -3.01 -17.95 14.46
N GLY A 207 -2.46 -16.95 13.79
CA GLY A 207 -1.08 -16.93 13.29
C GLY A 207 -0.91 -17.44 11.86
N ARG A 208 -1.93 -18.10 11.30
CA ARG A 208 -1.90 -18.73 9.96
C ARG A 208 -3.07 -18.35 9.07
N ASN A 209 -4.08 -17.72 9.61
CA ASN A 209 -5.30 -17.35 8.89
C ASN A 209 -5.34 -15.90 8.39
N ILE A 210 -4.24 -15.15 8.50
CA ILE A 210 -4.14 -13.79 7.97
C ILE A 210 -4.40 -13.79 6.46
N ASN A 211 -5.26 -12.89 5.97
CA ASN A 211 -5.68 -12.76 4.56
C ASN A 211 -6.35 -14.02 3.96
N LEU A 212 -6.65 -15.03 4.77
CA LEU A 212 -7.22 -16.27 4.25
C LEU A 212 -8.70 -16.09 3.90
N ARG A 213 -9.00 -15.84 2.63
CA ARG A 213 -10.33 -15.58 2.09
C ARG A 213 -11.06 -14.43 2.81
N CYS A 214 -10.31 -13.41 3.22
CA CYS A 214 -10.82 -12.22 3.89
C CYS A 214 -9.91 -11.02 3.60
N GLY A 215 -10.35 -9.84 4.03
CA GLY A 215 -9.60 -8.60 3.89
C GLY A 215 -9.68 -7.98 2.48
N SER A 216 -8.84 -6.97 2.24
CA SER A 216 -8.90 -6.09 1.06
C SER A 216 -8.72 -6.80 -0.29
N THR A 217 -8.06 -7.97 -0.31
CA THR A 217 -7.84 -8.75 -1.54
C THR A 217 -8.90 -9.84 -1.78
N ALA A 218 -9.80 -10.07 -0.82
CA ALA A 218 -10.89 -11.05 -0.91
C ALA A 218 -12.16 -10.50 -0.23
N PRO A 219 -12.73 -9.38 -0.71
CA PRO A 219 -13.83 -8.66 -0.07
C PRO A 219 -15.21 -9.31 -0.28
N GLU A 220 -15.32 -10.46 -0.95
CA GLU A 220 -16.59 -11.09 -1.32
C GLU A 220 -17.41 -11.51 -0.09
N LEU A 221 -16.74 -11.94 0.99
CA LEU A 221 -17.43 -12.27 2.24
C LEU A 221 -17.99 -11.01 2.88
N LEU A 222 -17.22 -9.93 2.91
CA LEU A 222 -17.67 -8.64 3.40
C LEU A 222 -18.85 -8.11 2.57
N ALA A 223 -18.78 -8.22 1.24
CA ALA A 223 -19.87 -7.77 0.35
C ALA A 223 -21.19 -8.48 0.66
N ARG A 224 -21.16 -9.80 0.84
CA ARG A 224 -22.35 -10.56 1.28
C ARG A 224 -22.81 -10.13 2.66
N THR A 225 -21.89 -9.98 3.62
CA THR A 225 -22.22 -9.54 4.99
C THR A 225 -22.92 -8.18 4.97
N VAL A 226 -22.45 -7.24 4.15
CA VAL A 226 -23.04 -5.90 4.01
C VAL A 226 -24.48 -6.01 3.52
N VAL A 227 -24.72 -6.74 2.44
CA VAL A 227 -26.06 -6.89 1.84
C VAL A 227 -27.00 -7.64 2.78
N ASP A 228 -26.62 -8.81 3.29
CA ASP A 228 -27.45 -9.67 4.14
C ASP A 228 -27.79 -8.99 5.48
N GLY A 229 -26.85 -8.24 6.03
CA GLY A 229 -27.02 -7.52 7.30
C GLY A 229 -27.61 -6.11 7.16
N GLY A 230 -27.78 -5.61 5.93
CA GLY A 230 -28.26 -4.24 5.65
C GLY A 230 -27.33 -3.18 6.25
N TYR A 231 -26.01 -3.37 6.12
CA TYR A 231 -25.02 -2.38 6.57
C TYR A 231 -24.89 -1.27 5.52
N PRO A 232 -24.84 0.01 5.93
CA PRO A 232 -24.64 1.13 4.99
C PRO A 232 -23.19 1.20 4.47
N LEU A 233 -22.25 0.52 5.13
CA LEU A 233 -20.83 0.54 4.76
C LEU A 233 -20.10 -0.72 5.25
N GLY A 234 -19.33 -1.33 4.35
CA GLY A 234 -18.32 -2.34 4.63
C GLY A 234 -16.92 -1.78 4.46
N ILE A 235 -15.98 -2.19 5.32
CA ILE A 235 -14.56 -1.79 5.27
C ILE A 235 -13.70 -3.04 5.37
N ALA A 236 -12.84 -3.30 4.39
CA ALA A 236 -11.87 -4.40 4.40
C ALA A 236 -10.44 -3.85 4.44
N TYR A 237 -9.68 -4.25 5.45
CA TYR A 237 -8.26 -3.95 5.57
C TYR A 237 -7.42 -5.08 4.99
N ASP A 238 -6.15 -4.81 4.71
CA ASP A 238 -5.17 -5.86 4.47
C ASP A 238 -4.45 -6.28 5.77
N GLY A 239 -3.55 -7.25 5.67
CA GLY A 239 -2.95 -7.88 6.85
C GLY A 239 -2.18 -6.95 7.78
N ASP A 240 -1.58 -5.87 7.29
CA ASP A 240 -0.85 -4.89 8.10
C ASP A 240 -1.53 -3.51 8.17
N GLY A 241 -2.71 -3.37 7.58
CA GLY A 241 -3.60 -2.23 7.77
C GLY A 241 -3.16 -0.95 7.06
N ASP A 242 -2.27 -1.02 6.09
CA ASP A 242 -1.87 0.12 5.27
C ASP A 242 -2.83 0.38 4.10
N ARG A 243 -3.79 -0.54 3.85
CA ARG A 243 -4.83 -0.46 2.82
C ARG A 243 -6.22 -0.59 3.39
N ALA A 244 -7.18 0.07 2.71
CA ALA A 244 -8.61 -0.15 2.91
C ALA A 244 -9.35 -0.20 1.57
N ILE A 245 -10.21 -1.22 1.42
CA ILE A 245 -11.19 -1.35 0.34
C ILE A 245 -12.58 -1.29 0.96
N PHE A 246 -13.52 -0.70 0.27
CA PHE A 246 -14.85 -0.49 0.81
C PHE A 246 -15.90 -1.29 0.05
N VAL A 247 -17.04 -1.49 0.70
CA VAL A 247 -18.24 -2.10 0.11
C VAL A 247 -19.41 -1.19 0.40
N ASP A 248 -20.11 -0.79 -0.64
CA ASP A 248 -21.31 0.03 -0.51
C ASP A 248 -22.53 -0.80 -0.05
N GLU A 249 -23.61 -0.13 0.30
CA GLU A 249 -24.86 -0.72 0.79
C GLU A 249 -25.53 -1.68 -0.22
N LYS A 250 -25.09 -1.67 -1.46
CA LYS A 250 -25.54 -2.56 -2.54
C LYS A 250 -24.63 -3.78 -2.76
N GLY A 251 -23.54 -3.87 -1.96
CA GLY A 251 -22.54 -4.93 -2.08
C GLY A 251 -21.49 -4.70 -3.18
N LYS A 252 -21.47 -3.50 -3.79
CA LYS A 252 -20.45 -3.17 -4.79
C LYS A 252 -19.15 -2.76 -4.10
N ILE A 253 -18.04 -3.27 -4.63
CA ILE A 253 -16.69 -2.92 -4.17
C ILE A 253 -16.37 -1.50 -4.64
N VAL A 254 -15.83 -0.69 -3.71
CA VAL A 254 -15.35 0.66 -3.92
C VAL A 254 -13.86 0.68 -3.62
N ASP A 255 -13.06 0.83 -4.66
CA ASP A 255 -11.60 0.74 -4.62
C ASP A 255 -10.92 2.08 -4.32
N GLY A 256 -9.58 2.07 -4.29
CA GLY A 256 -8.78 3.24 -4.00
C GLY A 256 -8.98 4.39 -4.98
N ASP A 257 -9.29 4.13 -6.24
CA ASP A 257 -9.53 5.18 -7.23
C ASP A 257 -10.80 5.98 -6.87
N ALA A 258 -11.88 5.29 -6.53
CA ALA A 258 -13.13 5.95 -6.09
C ALA A 258 -12.94 6.69 -4.77
N VAL A 259 -12.17 6.11 -3.84
CA VAL A 259 -11.82 6.75 -2.56
C VAL A 259 -11.01 8.02 -2.78
N MET A 260 -9.98 7.99 -3.61
CA MET A 260 -9.18 9.17 -3.95
C MET A 260 -10.03 10.26 -4.59
N LEU A 261 -10.93 9.93 -5.51
CA LEU A 261 -11.83 10.91 -6.14
C LEU A 261 -12.72 11.61 -5.11
N MET A 262 -13.45 10.83 -4.28
CA MET A 262 -14.39 11.42 -3.32
C MET A 262 -13.69 12.21 -2.24
N CYS A 263 -12.54 11.74 -1.74
CA CYS A 263 -11.73 12.46 -0.75
C CYS A 263 -11.10 13.72 -1.35
N ALA A 264 -10.56 13.68 -2.57
CA ALA A 264 -10.02 14.86 -3.24
C ALA A 264 -11.06 15.95 -3.40
N LYS A 265 -12.28 15.60 -3.86
CA LYS A 265 -13.39 16.57 -3.99
C LYS A 265 -13.79 17.18 -2.65
N GLN A 266 -13.83 16.37 -1.59
CA GLN A 266 -14.16 16.84 -0.25
C GLN A 266 -13.04 17.71 0.33
N MET A 267 -11.78 17.29 0.25
CA MET A 267 -10.62 18.06 0.71
C MET A 267 -10.52 19.40 -0.02
N ARG A 268 -10.82 19.44 -1.32
CA ARG A 268 -10.86 20.69 -2.08
C ARG A 268 -11.95 21.64 -1.56
N ARG A 269 -13.17 21.15 -1.28
CA ARG A 269 -14.25 21.96 -0.69
C ARG A 269 -13.87 22.52 0.68
N GLU A 270 -13.08 21.79 1.44
CA GLU A 270 -12.60 22.19 2.76
C GLU A 270 -11.30 23.04 2.72
N GLY A 271 -10.74 23.29 1.53
CA GLY A 271 -9.48 24.03 1.36
C GLY A 271 -8.25 23.26 1.84
N ARG A 272 -8.31 21.92 1.94
CA ARG A 272 -7.24 21.04 2.42
C ARG A 272 -6.46 20.34 1.30
N LEU A 273 -6.92 20.39 0.05
CA LEU A 273 -6.23 19.78 -1.08
C LEU A 273 -5.09 20.69 -1.57
N THR A 274 -3.93 20.64 -0.91
CA THR A 274 -2.74 21.40 -1.34
C THR A 274 -2.32 20.97 -2.75
N GLY A 275 -1.80 21.91 -3.54
CA GLY A 275 -1.43 21.68 -4.92
C GLY A 275 -2.63 21.53 -5.88
N ASN A 276 -3.88 21.50 -5.39
CA ASN A 276 -5.10 21.22 -6.18
C ASN A 276 -4.95 19.99 -7.10
N ALA A 277 -4.20 18.98 -6.62
CA ALA A 277 -3.84 17.78 -7.37
C ALA A 277 -3.83 16.56 -6.46
N ILE A 278 -3.86 15.38 -7.06
CA ILE A 278 -3.52 14.11 -6.38
C ILE A 278 -2.35 13.42 -7.08
N VAL A 279 -1.68 12.52 -6.36
CA VAL A 279 -0.71 11.57 -6.95
C VAL A 279 -1.36 10.21 -7.05
N ALA A 280 -1.31 9.59 -8.23
CA ALA A 280 -1.78 8.22 -8.44
C ALA A 280 -0.79 7.43 -9.29
N THR A 281 -0.76 6.10 -9.13
CA THR A 281 0.11 5.28 -9.97
C THR A 281 -0.42 5.15 -11.39
N VAL A 282 0.44 4.69 -12.29
CA VAL A 282 0.05 4.36 -13.67
C VAL A 282 -0.97 3.21 -13.76
N MET A 283 -1.32 2.55 -12.64
CA MET A 283 -2.35 1.51 -12.60
C MET A 283 -3.75 2.05 -12.30
N SER A 284 -3.88 3.27 -11.77
CA SER A 284 -5.19 3.90 -11.58
C SER A 284 -5.92 4.06 -12.91
N ASN A 285 -7.20 3.75 -12.93
CA ASN A 285 -8.03 3.76 -14.13
C ASN A 285 -8.10 5.16 -14.77
N ILE A 286 -8.20 5.23 -16.08
CA ILE A 286 -8.33 6.51 -16.82
C ILE A 286 -9.60 7.28 -16.36
N GLY A 287 -10.63 6.57 -15.92
CA GLY A 287 -11.85 7.18 -15.38
C GLY A 287 -11.59 8.11 -14.20
N LEU A 288 -10.60 7.79 -13.35
CA LEU A 288 -10.19 8.68 -12.27
C LEU A 288 -9.67 10.02 -12.80
N GLU A 289 -8.81 9.98 -13.82
CA GLU A 289 -8.26 11.19 -14.43
C GLU A 289 -9.34 12.05 -15.08
N ILE A 290 -10.29 11.42 -15.78
CA ILE A 290 -11.41 12.13 -16.40
C ILE A 290 -12.28 12.79 -15.32
N ALA A 291 -12.66 12.04 -14.29
CA ALA A 291 -13.52 12.56 -13.21
C ALA A 291 -12.84 13.69 -12.40
N LEU A 292 -11.53 13.59 -12.16
CA LEU A 292 -10.76 14.65 -11.51
C LEU A 292 -10.66 15.91 -12.39
N ARG A 293 -10.38 15.74 -13.69
CA ARG A 293 -10.36 16.85 -14.66
C ARG A 293 -11.69 17.58 -14.70
N ASP A 294 -12.81 16.86 -14.74
CA ASP A 294 -14.15 17.44 -14.71
C ASP A 294 -14.44 18.16 -13.40
N ALA A 295 -13.83 17.71 -12.29
CA ALA A 295 -13.86 18.39 -11.00
C ALA A 295 -12.85 19.55 -10.92
N GLY A 296 -12.01 19.83 -11.93
CA GLY A 296 -10.96 20.84 -11.92
C GLY A 296 -9.83 20.52 -10.92
N ILE A 297 -9.49 19.25 -10.76
CA ILE A 297 -8.41 18.73 -9.92
C ILE A 297 -7.39 18.06 -10.85
N ASP A 298 -6.12 18.36 -10.66
CA ASP A 298 -5.04 17.75 -11.45
C ASP A 298 -4.65 16.37 -10.92
N ILE A 299 -4.06 15.54 -11.78
CA ILE A 299 -3.48 14.25 -11.42
C ILE A 299 -2.02 14.18 -11.84
N VAL A 300 -1.17 13.74 -10.92
CA VAL A 300 0.24 13.40 -11.18
C VAL A 300 0.37 11.89 -11.17
N ARG A 301 0.81 11.31 -12.30
CA ARG A 301 1.04 9.87 -12.37
C ARG A 301 2.48 9.51 -12.06
N CYS A 302 2.67 8.46 -11.27
CA CYS A 302 3.97 7.90 -10.92
C CYS A 302 4.04 6.39 -11.23
N PRO A 303 5.23 5.78 -11.21
CA PRO A 303 5.37 4.33 -11.28
C PRO A 303 4.61 3.60 -10.16
N VAL A 304 4.34 2.30 -10.36
CA VAL A 304 3.68 1.45 -9.35
C VAL A 304 4.57 1.28 -8.13
N GLY A 305 4.02 1.53 -6.97
CA GLY A 305 4.67 1.41 -5.66
C GLY A 305 4.43 2.64 -4.81
N ASP A 306 4.02 2.41 -3.58
CA ASP A 306 3.68 3.43 -2.60
C ASP A 306 4.84 4.41 -2.29
N LYS A 307 6.08 3.94 -2.38
CA LYS A 307 7.27 4.76 -2.27
C LYS A 307 7.31 5.87 -3.33
N TYR A 308 6.97 5.56 -4.59
CA TYR A 308 6.94 6.55 -5.66
C TYR A 308 5.78 7.55 -5.49
N VAL A 309 4.64 7.07 -4.96
CA VAL A 309 3.53 7.96 -4.59
C VAL A 309 3.99 8.96 -3.53
N MET A 310 4.60 8.48 -2.46
CA MET A 310 5.13 9.31 -1.37
C MET A 310 6.18 10.32 -1.88
N GLU A 311 7.15 9.87 -2.67
CA GLU A 311 8.21 10.72 -3.23
C GLU A 311 7.63 11.87 -4.10
N GLU A 312 6.64 11.58 -4.97
CA GLU A 312 5.98 12.60 -5.78
C GLU A 312 5.13 13.56 -4.95
N MET A 313 4.44 13.07 -3.90
CA MET A 313 3.69 13.92 -2.97
C MET A 313 4.62 14.90 -2.24
N LEU A 314 5.73 14.42 -1.68
CA LEU A 314 6.74 15.24 -1.01
C LEU A 314 7.36 16.27 -1.98
N ARG A 315 7.73 15.84 -3.18
CA ARG A 315 8.38 16.71 -4.17
C ARG A 315 7.50 17.86 -4.64
N ARG A 316 6.18 17.65 -4.68
CA ARG A 316 5.20 18.60 -5.23
C ARG A 316 4.33 19.27 -4.17
N ASP A 317 4.50 18.94 -2.91
CA ASP A 317 3.63 19.38 -1.80
C ASP A 317 2.14 19.06 -2.07
N ILE A 318 1.85 17.82 -2.45
CA ILE A 318 0.49 17.34 -2.73
C ILE A 318 -0.04 16.59 -1.50
N ALA A 319 -1.27 16.96 -1.08
CA ALA A 319 -1.86 16.46 0.16
C ALA A 319 -2.42 15.02 0.07
N LEU A 320 -2.80 14.54 -1.12
CA LEU A 320 -3.47 13.27 -1.31
C LEU A 320 -2.80 12.47 -2.43
N GLY A 321 -2.53 11.20 -2.17
CA GLY A 321 -2.07 10.28 -3.18
C GLY A 321 -2.40 8.85 -2.84
N GLY A 322 -2.24 7.93 -3.80
CA GLY A 322 -2.50 6.52 -3.51
C GLY A 322 -2.53 5.62 -4.74
N GLU A 323 -3.06 4.44 -4.51
CA GLU A 323 -3.18 3.36 -5.47
C GLU A 323 -4.60 2.80 -5.49
N GLN A 324 -5.02 2.26 -6.62
CA GLN A 324 -6.30 1.55 -6.77
C GLN A 324 -6.46 0.42 -5.74
N SER A 325 -5.36 -0.18 -5.29
CA SER A 325 -5.33 -1.24 -4.27
C SER A 325 -5.83 -0.81 -2.88
N GLY A 326 -6.17 0.48 -2.68
CA GLY A 326 -6.64 1.02 -1.42
C GLY A 326 -5.52 1.55 -0.50
N HIS A 327 -4.27 1.57 -0.95
CA HIS A 327 -3.18 2.26 -0.27
C HIS A 327 -3.30 3.76 -0.54
N VAL A 328 -3.87 4.51 0.40
CA VAL A 328 -4.12 5.94 0.26
C VAL A 328 -3.36 6.72 1.33
N ILE A 329 -2.66 7.77 0.90
CA ILE A 329 -1.80 8.62 1.73
C ILE A 329 -2.46 9.99 1.86
N PHE A 330 -2.68 10.43 3.09
CA PHE A 330 -3.06 11.79 3.44
C PHE A 330 -1.88 12.44 4.16
N SER A 331 -1.12 13.30 3.47
CA SER A 331 0.14 13.86 3.99
C SER A 331 -0.03 14.71 5.25
N GLU A 332 -1.22 15.22 5.50
CA GLU A 332 -1.54 15.93 6.75
C GLU A 332 -1.48 15.05 8.01
N TYR A 333 -1.54 13.73 7.83
CA TYR A 333 -1.46 12.77 8.92
C TYR A 333 -0.13 12.00 8.89
N LEU A 334 0.15 11.31 7.75
CA LEU A 334 1.34 10.48 7.56
C LEU A 334 1.73 10.44 6.08
N PHE A 335 3.02 10.22 5.80
CA PHE A 335 3.53 9.94 4.46
C PHE A 335 3.60 8.43 4.15
N THR A 336 2.62 7.67 4.63
CA THR A 336 2.40 6.26 4.28
C THR A 336 0.90 5.98 4.25
N GLY A 337 0.48 4.93 3.53
CA GLY A 337 -0.90 4.51 3.55
C GLY A 337 -1.36 4.12 4.96
N ASP A 338 -2.57 4.52 5.28
CA ASP A 338 -3.24 4.20 6.53
C ASP A 338 -4.71 3.86 6.26
N GLY A 339 -5.03 2.57 6.31
CA GLY A 339 -6.39 2.09 6.04
C GLY A 339 -7.42 2.65 7.03
N LEU A 340 -7.03 2.87 8.29
CA LEU A 340 -7.92 3.45 9.31
C LEU A 340 -8.15 4.94 9.05
N ALA A 341 -7.10 5.71 8.78
CA ALA A 341 -7.23 7.13 8.41
C ALA A 341 -8.05 7.28 7.12
N THR A 342 -7.85 6.40 6.14
CA THR A 342 -8.65 6.36 4.89
C THR A 342 -10.11 6.13 5.20
N SER A 343 -10.44 5.17 6.08
CA SER A 343 -11.81 4.87 6.48
C SER A 343 -12.49 6.06 7.17
N LEU A 344 -11.75 6.76 8.01
CA LEU A 344 -12.25 7.98 8.69
C LEU A 344 -12.51 9.13 7.71
N ASN A 345 -11.67 9.29 6.67
CA ASN A 345 -11.89 10.30 5.63
C ASN A 345 -13.07 9.95 4.70
N VAL A 346 -13.32 8.67 4.42
CA VAL A 346 -14.53 8.24 3.71
C VAL A 346 -15.77 8.57 4.55
N LEU A 347 -15.80 8.21 5.84
CA LEU A 347 -16.90 8.54 6.75
C LEU A 347 -17.08 10.06 6.90
N ARG A 348 -16.00 10.85 6.97
CA ARG A 348 -16.05 12.31 6.96
C ARG A 348 -16.71 12.84 5.69
N THR A 349 -16.36 12.26 4.52
CA THR A 349 -16.96 12.65 3.23
C THR A 349 -18.45 12.32 3.19
N MET A 350 -18.84 11.11 3.65
CA MET A 350 -20.25 10.72 3.75
C MET A 350 -21.03 11.66 4.70
N GLY A 351 -20.49 11.95 5.88
CA GLY A 351 -21.09 12.87 6.86
C GLY A 351 -21.20 14.29 6.32
N ALA A 352 -20.17 14.85 5.72
CA ALA A 352 -20.18 16.21 5.20
C ALA A 352 -21.11 16.42 4.00
N THR A 353 -21.38 15.34 3.22
CA THR A 353 -22.23 15.41 2.03
C THR A 353 -23.63 14.92 2.27
N GLY A 354 -23.88 14.14 3.33
CA GLY A 354 -25.15 13.44 3.58
C GLY A 354 -25.47 12.37 2.53
N ARG A 355 -24.49 11.90 1.76
CA ARG A 355 -24.65 10.95 0.66
C ARG A 355 -24.19 9.54 1.07
N SER A 356 -24.84 8.53 0.49
CA SER A 356 -24.40 7.13 0.64
C SER A 356 -23.06 6.88 -0.06
N LEU A 357 -22.40 5.77 0.30
CA LEU A 357 -21.15 5.39 -0.36
C LEU A 357 -21.38 5.08 -1.86
N SER A 358 -22.50 4.40 -2.21
CA SER A 358 -22.81 4.11 -3.61
C SER A 358 -23.02 5.37 -4.45
N ASP A 359 -23.65 6.41 -3.87
CA ASP A 359 -23.83 7.70 -4.55
C ASP A 359 -22.51 8.40 -4.81
N LEU A 360 -21.61 8.41 -3.81
CA LEU A 360 -20.27 8.99 -3.94
C LEU A 360 -19.42 8.22 -4.96
N ALA A 361 -19.44 6.89 -4.90
CA ALA A 361 -18.67 6.04 -5.80
C ALA A 361 -19.19 6.09 -7.25
N SER A 362 -20.48 6.39 -7.46
CA SER A 362 -21.08 6.52 -8.80
C SER A 362 -20.52 7.69 -9.61
N GLU A 363 -19.80 8.61 -8.98
CA GLU A 363 -19.11 9.71 -9.68
C GLU A 363 -17.87 9.25 -10.45
N LEU A 364 -17.38 8.04 -10.17
CA LEU A 364 -16.31 7.40 -10.93
C LEU A 364 -16.88 6.42 -11.96
N THR A 365 -16.69 6.69 -13.24
CA THR A 365 -16.90 5.72 -14.30
C THR A 365 -15.63 4.92 -14.51
N THR A 366 -15.64 3.62 -14.18
CA THR A 366 -14.52 2.73 -14.47
C THR A 366 -14.56 2.31 -15.94
N TYR A 367 -13.49 2.62 -16.66
CA TYR A 367 -13.34 2.25 -18.05
C TYR A 367 -12.85 0.81 -18.19
N PRO A 368 -13.38 0.04 -19.18
CA PRO A 368 -12.83 -1.26 -19.53
C PRO A 368 -11.33 -1.21 -19.78
N GLN A 369 -10.63 -2.28 -19.39
CA GLN A 369 -9.18 -2.42 -19.59
C GLN A 369 -8.88 -3.76 -20.25
N VAL A 370 -7.96 -3.74 -21.21
CA VAL A 370 -7.38 -4.93 -21.85
C VAL A 370 -5.88 -4.94 -21.61
N LEU A 371 -5.36 -6.10 -21.19
CA LEU A 371 -3.93 -6.34 -21.02
C LEU A 371 -3.49 -7.52 -21.90
N VAL A 372 -2.64 -7.24 -22.89
CA VAL A 372 -2.00 -8.25 -23.74
C VAL A 372 -0.54 -8.37 -23.38
N ASN A 373 -0.08 -9.59 -23.08
CA ASN A 373 1.32 -9.89 -22.84
C ASN A 373 1.95 -10.52 -24.08
N VAL A 374 3.00 -9.89 -24.61
CA VAL A 374 3.75 -10.40 -25.76
C VAL A 374 5.13 -10.81 -25.31
N ARG A 375 5.50 -12.09 -25.54
CA ARG A 375 6.87 -12.55 -25.32
C ARG A 375 7.79 -11.91 -26.36
N VAL A 376 8.93 -11.37 -25.92
CA VAL A 376 9.89 -10.69 -26.80
C VAL A 376 11.30 -11.23 -26.53
N ASP A 377 12.09 -11.35 -27.58
CA ASP A 377 13.46 -11.87 -27.49
C ASP A 377 14.48 -10.78 -27.12
N ARG A 378 14.11 -9.52 -27.32
CA ARG A 378 14.94 -8.36 -27.00
C ARG A 378 14.10 -7.19 -26.50
N LYS A 379 14.65 -6.40 -25.61
CA LYS A 379 14.08 -5.14 -25.15
C LYS A 379 14.71 -4.00 -25.94
N VAL A 380 13.89 -3.26 -26.69
CA VAL A 380 14.30 -2.09 -27.49
C VAL A 380 13.38 -0.93 -27.20
N ASP A 381 13.81 0.29 -27.45
CA ASP A 381 12.89 1.41 -27.47
C ASP A 381 11.92 1.26 -28.64
N LEU A 382 10.63 1.10 -28.36
CA LEU A 382 9.59 0.84 -29.36
C LEU A 382 9.43 2.00 -30.35
N GLN A 383 9.79 3.22 -29.97
CA GLN A 383 9.80 4.38 -30.85
C GLN A 383 10.85 4.26 -31.98
N THR A 384 11.85 3.39 -31.79
CA THR A 384 12.89 3.12 -32.82
C THR A 384 12.48 2.05 -33.84
N VAL A 385 11.29 1.43 -33.66
CA VAL A 385 10.72 0.44 -34.58
C VAL A 385 9.57 1.08 -35.35
N PRO A 386 9.76 1.57 -36.57
CA PRO A 386 8.81 2.46 -37.30
C PRO A 386 7.38 1.92 -37.33
N ASP A 387 7.21 0.64 -37.68
CA ASP A 387 5.87 0.03 -37.80
C ASP A 387 5.16 -0.05 -36.45
N VAL A 388 5.89 -0.36 -35.38
CA VAL A 388 5.32 -0.41 -34.01
C VAL A 388 4.97 1.00 -33.54
N ALA A 389 5.87 1.96 -33.73
CA ALA A 389 5.65 3.36 -33.37
C ALA A 389 4.43 3.96 -34.10
N GLN A 390 4.27 3.63 -35.37
CA GLN A 390 3.11 4.10 -36.18
C GLN A 390 1.80 3.53 -35.60
N VAL A 391 1.72 2.23 -35.38
CA VAL A 391 0.50 1.59 -34.81
C VAL A 391 0.18 2.14 -33.44
N MET A 392 1.18 2.36 -32.58
CA MET A 392 0.98 2.99 -31.27
C MET A 392 0.38 4.40 -31.39
N SER A 393 0.93 5.23 -32.30
CA SER A 393 0.44 6.59 -32.52
C SER A 393 -0.99 6.61 -33.10
N ASP A 394 -1.32 5.67 -33.99
CA ASP A 394 -2.66 5.53 -34.54
C ASP A 394 -3.69 5.14 -33.45
N VAL A 395 -3.33 4.21 -32.56
CA VAL A 395 -4.18 3.82 -31.42
C VAL A 395 -4.35 4.98 -30.43
N GLU A 396 -3.27 5.70 -30.08
CA GLU A 396 -3.37 6.90 -29.23
C GLU A 396 -4.30 7.95 -29.82
N SER A 397 -4.25 8.14 -31.14
CA SER A 397 -5.13 9.07 -31.84
C SER A 397 -6.60 8.64 -31.82
N ARG A 398 -6.88 7.32 -31.93
CA ARG A 398 -8.24 6.76 -31.81
C ARG A 398 -8.80 6.88 -30.39
N LEU A 399 -7.96 6.78 -29.36
CA LEU A 399 -8.36 6.97 -27.97
C LEU A 399 -8.80 8.42 -27.67
N ALA A 400 -8.31 9.40 -28.43
CA ALA A 400 -8.77 10.81 -28.45
C ALA A 400 -8.91 11.45 -27.04
N GLY A 401 -8.07 11.08 -26.07
CA GLY A 401 -8.10 11.58 -24.70
C GLY A 401 -9.20 10.98 -23.80
N ASN A 402 -10.01 10.06 -24.33
CA ASN A 402 -11.03 9.31 -23.57
C ASN A 402 -10.60 7.85 -23.33
N GLY A 403 -9.33 7.58 -23.43
CA GLY A 403 -8.70 6.31 -23.16
C GLY A 403 -7.21 6.47 -23.00
N ARG A 404 -6.50 5.37 -22.71
CA ARG A 404 -5.08 5.38 -22.45
C ARG A 404 -4.40 4.13 -23.00
N LEU A 405 -3.24 4.35 -23.61
CA LEU A 405 -2.30 3.31 -23.97
C LEU A 405 -1.12 3.31 -22.98
N LEU A 406 -0.81 2.17 -22.37
CA LEU A 406 0.38 1.98 -21.53
C LEU A 406 1.12 0.73 -21.99
N ILE A 407 2.35 0.92 -22.47
CA ILE A 407 3.21 -0.18 -22.90
C ILE A 407 4.48 -0.18 -22.07
N ARG A 408 4.81 -1.35 -21.49
CA ARG A 408 6.02 -1.48 -20.67
C ARG A 408 6.60 -2.88 -20.76
N TYR A 409 7.92 -2.98 -20.67
CA TYR A 409 8.59 -4.25 -20.46
C TYR A 409 8.42 -4.74 -19.03
N SER A 410 8.25 -6.05 -18.87
CA SER A 410 8.38 -6.67 -17.54
C SER A 410 9.81 -6.53 -17.03
N GLY A 411 9.96 -6.23 -15.75
CA GLY A 411 11.28 -6.17 -15.09
C GLY A 411 11.96 -7.53 -15.00
N THR A 412 11.18 -8.58 -14.75
CA THR A 412 11.65 -9.93 -14.41
C THR A 412 11.48 -10.96 -15.52
N GLU A 413 10.59 -10.72 -16.48
CA GLU A 413 10.25 -11.65 -17.54
C GLU A 413 10.56 -11.07 -18.92
N PRO A 414 10.78 -11.91 -19.96
CA PRO A 414 10.95 -11.46 -21.33
C PRO A 414 9.59 -11.14 -21.98
N LEU A 415 8.82 -10.25 -21.34
CA LEU A 415 7.48 -9.85 -21.76
C LEU A 415 7.38 -8.34 -21.98
N LEU A 416 6.69 -7.98 -23.06
CA LEU A 416 6.13 -6.65 -23.26
C LEU A 416 4.65 -6.70 -22.84
N ARG A 417 4.23 -5.77 -22.01
CA ARG A 417 2.86 -5.63 -21.52
C ARG A 417 2.21 -4.45 -22.22
N ILE A 418 1.16 -4.72 -22.97
CA ILE A 418 0.36 -3.74 -23.70
C ILE A 418 -0.97 -3.62 -22.97
N MET A 419 -1.24 -2.48 -22.36
CA MET A 419 -2.48 -2.19 -21.67
C MET A 419 -3.19 -1.04 -22.37
N ILE A 420 -4.47 -1.24 -22.68
CA ILE A 420 -5.35 -0.20 -23.20
C ILE A 420 -6.58 -0.09 -22.32
N GLU A 421 -6.94 1.14 -21.99
CA GLU A 421 -8.20 1.51 -21.34
C GLU A 421 -9.00 2.39 -22.32
N GLY A 422 -10.30 2.15 -22.40
CA GLY A 422 -11.18 2.92 -23.27
C GLY A 422 -12.66 2.57 -23.06
N GLN A 423 -13.53 3.25 -23.79
CA GLN A 423 -14.97 3.14 -23.58
C GLN A 423 -15.58 1.79 -24.00
N ASP A 424 -15.10 1.26 -25.12
CA ASP A 424 -15.60 0.00 -25.69
C ASP A 424 -14.59 -1.12 -25.55
N GLN A 425 -14.99 -2.20 -24.86
CA GLN A 425 -14.16 -3.37 -24.59
C GLN A 425 -13.71 -4.07 -25.87
N GLY A 426 -14.56 -4.10 -26.91
CA GLY A 426 -14.26 -4.77 -28.17
C GLY A 426 -13.24 -3.99 -29.00
N GLU A 427 -13.40 -2.66 -29.06
CA GLU A 427 -12.46 -1.79 -29.76
C GLU A 427 -11.05 -1.83 -29.15
N ILE A 428 -10.96 -1.66 -27.81
CA ILE A 428 -9.65 -1.69 -27.14
C ILE A 428 -8.97 -3.06 -27.21
N ALA A 429 -9.74 -4.16 -27.26
CA ALA A 429 -9.20 -5.49 -27.46
C ALA A 429 -8.59 -5.64 -28.86
N ALA A 430 -9.29 -5.16 -29.89
CA ALA A 430 -8.80 -5.15 -31.26
C ALA A 430 -7.52 -4.31 -31.41
N TRP A 431 -7.50 -3.12 -30.81
CA TRP A 431 -6.33 -2.23 -30.85
C TRP A 431 -5.13 -2.78 -30.10
N ALA A 432 -5.36 -3.45 -28.94
CA ALA A 432 -4.29 -4.10 -28.21
C ALA A 432 -3.64 -5.24 -29.01
N GLU A 433 -4.47 -6.02 -29.74
CA GLU A 433 -3.98 -7.09 -30.59
C GLU A 433 -3.26 -6.54 -31.84
N GLU A 434 -3.72 -5.43 -32.44
CA GLU A 434 -3.05 -4.75 -33.54
C GLU A 434 -1.60 -4.35 -33.16
N ILE A 435 -1.41 -3.76 -31.96
CA ILE A 435 -0.08 -3.45 -31.44
C ILE A 435 0.71 -4.74 -31.18
N ALA A 436 0.09 -5.75 -30.56
CA ALA A 436 0.73 -7.02 -30.25
C ALA A 436 1.24 -7.74 -31.50
N GLU A 437 0.48 -7.72 -32.60
CA GLU A 437 0.90 -8.28 -33.88
C GLU A 437 2.09 -7.51 -34.50
N ALA A 438 2.08 -6.18 -34.44
CA ALA A 438 3.22 -5.38 -34.88
C ALA A 438 4.48 -5.72 -34.05
N VAL A 439 4.36 -5.84 -32.74
CA VAL A 439 5.46 -6.24 -31.86
C VAL A 439 5.96 -7.64 -32.19
N ARG A 440 5.07 -8.63 -32.39
CA ARG A 440 5.47 -10.01 -32.74
C ARG A 440 6.27 -10.06 -34.04
N ARG A 441 5.87 -9.29 -35.07
CA ARG A 441 6.59 -9.25 -36.37
C ARG A 441 8.03 -8.76 -36.24
N HIS A 442 8.32 -7.87 -35.29
CA HIS A 442 9.62 -7.17 -35.23
C HIS A 442 10.50 -7.59 -34.04
N LEU A 443 9.91 -8.10 -32.95
CA LEU A 443 10.64 -8.35 -31.70
C LEU A 443 10.62 -9.82 -31.27
N VAL A 444 9.94 -10.70 -32.02
CA VAL A 444 9.93 -12.14 -31.81
C VAL A 444 10.63 -12.80 -32.99
N VAL A 445 11.69 -13.57 -32.73
CA VAL A 445 12.35 -14.36 -33.80
C VAL A 445 11.51 -15.62 -34.01
N THR A 446 10.91 -15.73 -35.21
CA THR A 446 10.28 -16.97 -35.65
C THR A 446 11.39 -17.97 -35.91
N VAL A 447 11.53 -19.00 -35.07
CA VAL A 447 12.46 -20.13 -35.25
C VAL A 447 11.91 -21.09 -36.28
#